data_ebcbf8b03f59707ec23073694478d8ab
#
_entry.id   ebcbf8b03f59707ec23073694478d8ab
#
_cell.length_a   1.000
_cell.length_b   1.000
_cell.length_c   1.000
_cell.angle_alpha   90.00
_cell.angle_beta   90.00
_cell.angle_gamma   90.00
#
_symmetry.space_group_name_H-M   'P 1'
#
loop_
_entity.id
_entity.type
_entity.pdbx_description
1 polymer ?
#
loop_
_entity_poly.entity_id
_entity_poly.type
_entity_poly.pdbx_seq_one_letter_code
_entity_poly.pdbx_strand_id
1 'polypeptide(L)'
;MGKPTGFKEISRELPQDRSPKERTGDWNEFHHPMPEEKLEEQGARCMDCGIPFCHNGTLLAGMASGCPINNLIPEWNDLVYRGLWREALDRLHKTNNFPEFTGRVCPAPCEGSCVLGISEPAVTIKNIEASIIDKGFEKGWVTAEPPAKRTGKKVAVVGSGPAGLACAAQLNKAGHWVTVYERADRVGGLLQYGIPNMKLDKKIVQRRVDLMMAEGVQFVTNTEVGKTFSADKLLKEFDATVLCGGATKPRDLPIEGRDLKGVHFAMEFLHANTKSLLDDQHLSHRNGFISAEGKDVIVIGGGDTGTDCVGTSMRHHCKSLIQLEILPKPPLARASDNPWPQWPKVYKMDYGQEEAAALFGDDPRKYLVTAKKFESDTNGRVKAIHIVQIEWQKDDKGRFVPKEIPGSEKVLPAQLILLAMGFLGPEDTVLSQLSVERDERSNVKAEHGKFATNIPGIFAAGDMRRGQSLIVWAINEGRGAARAVDQYLMGSTDLPS
;
A
#
# COMPACT_ATOMS: atom_id res chain seq x y z
N MET A 1 12.14 -18.81 21.34
CA MET A 1 13.28 -17.88 21.44
C MET A 1 14.29 -18.25 20.36
N GLY A 2 14.64 -17.30 19.47
CA GLY A 2 15.69 -17.50 18.49
C GLY A 2 17.00 -17.95 19.14
N LYS A 3 18.09 -18.05 18.40
CA LYS A 3 19.39 -18.37 19.02
C LYS A 3 19.83 -17.22 19.94
N PRO A 4 20.10 -17.43 21.24
CA PRO A 4 20.38 -16.33 22.19
C PRO A 4 21.47 -15.35 21.76
N THR A 5 22.44 -15.81 20.98
CA THR A 5 23.56 -15.03 20.42
C THR A 5 23.48 -14.87 18.89
N GLY A 6 22.41 -15.33 18.26
CA GLY A 6 22.26 -15.36 16.80
C GLY A 6 22.46 -14.01 16.13
N PHE A 7 21.99 -12.94 16.75
CA PHE A 7 22.16 -11.57 16.23
C PHE A 7 23.62 -11.08 16.20
N LYS A 8 24.51 -11.70 16.97
CA LYS A 8 25.95 -11.42 16.97
C LYS A 8 26.74 -12.33 16.02
N GLU A 9 26.23 -13.52 15.76
CA GLU A 9 26.92 -14.54 14.97
C GLU A 9 26.50 -14.53 13.50
N ILE A 10 25.27 -14.11 13.22
CA ILE A 10 24.65 -14.15 11.90
C ILE A 10 24.42 -12.71 11.41
N SER A 11 24.99 -12.35 10.29
CA SER A 11 24.74 -11.06 9.65
C SER A 11 23.31 -10.98 9.10
N ARG A 12 22.75 -9.76 9.04
CA ARG A 12 21.48 -9.54 8.36
C ARG A 12 21.65 -9.76 6.86
N GLU A 13 20.79 -10.61 6.32
CA GLU A 13 20.67 -10.79 4.87
C GLU A 13 19.25 -10.40 4.41
N LEU A 14 19.15 -9.89 3.19
CA LEU A 14 17.91 -9.60 2.49
C LEU A 14 17.80 -10.55 1.29
N PRO A 15 16.58 -10.78 0.76
CA PRO A 15 16.44 -11.46 -0.54
C PRO A 15 17.32 -10.76 -1.57
N GLN A 16 17.99 -11.55 -2.38
CA GLN A 16 18.76 -10.99 -3.49
C GLN A 16 17.80 -10.48 -4.55
N ASP A 17 18.00 -9.25 -4.99
CA ASP A 17 17.25 -8.69 -6.10
C ASP A 17 17.86 -9.12 -7.44
N ARG A 18 17.01 -9.31 -8.42
CA ARG A 18 17.42 -9.41 -9.82
C ARG A 18 18.13 -8.12 -10.23
N SER A 19 19.14 -8.21 -11.10
CA SER A 19 19.90 -7.01 -11.47
C SER A 19 18.99 -5.94 -12.07
N PRO A 20 19.24 -4.64 -11.79
CA PRO A 20 18.38 -3.55 -12.29
C PRO A 20 18.17 -3.57 -13.81
N LYS A 21 19.20 -3.93 -14.59
CA LYS A 21 19.13 -4.01 -16.06
C LYS A 21 18.29 -5.20 -16.52
N GLU A 22 18.39 -6.34 -15.85
CA GLU A 22 17.63 -7.55 -16.19
C GLU A 22 16.13 -7.35 -15.88
N ARG A 23 15.82 -6.88 -14.67
CA ARG A 23 14.43 -6.79 -14.20
C ARG A 23 13.59 -5.72 -14.92
N THR A 24 14.21 -4.75 -15.59
CA THR A 24 13.48 -3.80 -16.46
C THR A 24 13.00 -4.40 -17.78
N GLY A 25 13.45 -5.60 -18.13
CA GLY A 25 13.02 -6.31 -19.35
C GLY A 25 11.70 -7.09 -19.21
N ASP A 26 11.14 -7.17 -18.00
CA ASP A 26 9.88 -7.90 -17.74
C ASP A 26 9.07 -7.30 -16.58
N TRP A 27 7.94 -7.95 -16.26
CA TRP A 27 7.01 -7.55 -15.21
C TRP A 27 6.98 -8.53 -14.03
N ASN A 28 7.94 -9.45 -13.93
CA ASN A 28 8.02 -10.40 -12.82
C ASN A 28 8.49 -9.71 -11.54
N GLU A 29 8.18 -10.30 -10.38
CA GLU A 29 8.68 -9.80 -9.09
C GLU A 29 10.23 -9.75 -9.11
N PHE A 30 10.77 -8.70 -8.52
CA PHE A 30 12.21 -8.42 -8.63
C PHE A 30 13.07 -9.10 -7.57
N HIS A 31 12.47 -9.66 -6.51
CA HIS A 31 13.17 -10.43 -5.50
C HIS A 31 13.31 -11.90 -5.90
N HIS A 32 14.48 -12.48 -5.63
CA HIS A 32 14.63 -13.93 -5.64
C HIS A 32 14.16 -14.49 -4.28
N PRO A 33 13.47 -15.65 -4.25
CA PRO A 33 13.18 -16.33 -2.99
C PRO A 33 14.48 -16.63 -2.23
N MET A 34 14.51 -16.33 -0.93
CA MET A 34 15.64 -16.67 -0.09
C MET A 34 15.62 -18.18 0.24
N PRO A 35 16.77 -18.89 0.20
CA PRO A 35 16.85 -20.29 0.63
C PRO A 35 16.34 -20.51 2.05
N GLU A 36 15.72 -21.65 2.30
CA GLU A 36 15.13 -22.00 3.60
C GLU A 36 16.12 -21.91 4.75
N GLU A 37 17.32 -22.47 4.59
CA GLU A 37 18.40 -22.42 5.57
C GLU A 37 18.78 -20.97 5.94
N LYS A 38 18.80 -20.07 4.95
CA LYS A 38 19.05 -18.65 5.18
C LYS A 38 17.92 -17.97 5.95
N LEU A 39 16.66 -18.35 5.68
CA LEU A 39 15.50 -17.83 6.42
C LEU A 39 15.55 -18.29 7.89
N GLU A 40 15.93 -19.54 8.14
CA GLU A 40 16.14 -20.08 9.49
C GLU A 40 17.25 -19.29 10.23
N GLU A 41 18.38 -19.03 9.56
CA GLU A 41 19.45 -18.16 10.09
C GLU A 41 18.92 -16.76 10.42
N GLN A 42 18.10 -16.14 9.54
CA GLN A 42 17.54 -14.82 9.79
C GLN A 42 16.52 -14.85 10.95
N GLY A 43 15.74 -15.90 11.09
CA GLY A 43 14.86 -16.12 12.24
C GLY A 43 15.63 -16.23 13.56
N ALA A 44 16.81 -16.90 13.54
CA ALA A 44 17.71 -17.04 14.69
C ALA A 44 18.22 -15.71 15.24
N ARG A 45 18.23 -14.64 14.43
CA ARG A 45 18.66 -13.30 14.87
C ARG A 45 17.68 -12.61 15.82
N CYS A 46 16.45 -13.11 15.95
CA CYS A 46 15.47 -12.51 16.84
C CYS A 46 15.86 -12.74 18.32
N MET A 47 15.98 -11.65 19.08
CA MET A 47 16.34 -11.69 20.51
C MET A 47 15.16 -12.11 21.40
N ASP A 48 13.95 -12.25 20.86
CA ASP A 48 12.72 -12.48 21.64
C ASP A 48 12.61 -11.49 22.83
N CYS A 49 12.60 -10.22 22.51
CA CYS A 49 12.60 -9.14 23.51
C CYS A 49 11.36 -9.23 24.41
N GLY A 50 11.51 -9.10 25.71
CA GLY A 50 10.40 -9.08 26.67
C GLY A 50 9.38 -7.97 26.42
N ILE A 51 9.80 -6.88 25.77
CA ILE A 51 8.93 -5.80 25.25
C ILE A 51 9.26 -5.61 23.77
N PRO A 52 8.60 -6.39 22.87
CA PRO A 52 8.89 -6.37 21.45
C PRO A 52 8.20 -5.18 20.76
N PHE A 53 8.92 -4.08 20.55
CA PHE A 53 8.39 -2.91 19.85
C PHE A 53 7.95 -3.21 18.42
N CYS A 54 8.45 -4.27 17.80
CA CYS A 54 7.99 -4.73 16.49
C CYS A 54 6.50 -5.09 16.45
N HIS A 55 5.89 -5.49 17.58
CA HIS A 55 4.45 -5.75 17.70
C HIS A 55 3.62 -4.49 17.91
N ASN A 56 4.22 -3.41 18.39
CA ASN A 56 3.49 -2.28 18.93
C ASN A 56 3.07 -1.33 17.81
N GLY A 57 1.86 -1.45 17.34
CA GLY A 57 1.30 -0.63 16.26
C GLY A 57 0.95 0.80 16.64
N THR A 58 1.80 1.50 17.38
CA THR A 58 1.58 2.90 17.78
C THR A 58 1.97 3.90 16.69
N LEU A 59 1.41 5.11 16.79
CA LEU A 59 1.87 6.26 16.01
C LEU A 59 2.82 7.10 16.85
N LEU A 60 4.07 7.23 16.40
CA LEU A 60 5.06 8.12 17.00
C LEU A 60 5.42 9.21 15.98
N ALA A 61 5.32 10.46 16.39
CA ALA A 61 5.51 11.63 15.51
C ALA A 61 4.66 11.53 14.21
N GLY A 62 3.44 11.01 14.30
CA GLY A 62 2.51 10.83 13.18
C GLY A 62 2.81 9.67 12.23
N MET A 63 3.84 8.87 12.48
CA MET A 63 4.24 7.73 11.64
C MET A 63 4.12 6.41 12.42
N ALA A 64 3.90 5.32 11.69
CA ALA A 64 3.79 3.99 12.30
C ALA A 64 5.13 3.53 12.92
N SER A 65 5.05 3.01 14.14
CA SER A 65 6.13 2.33 14.84
C SER A 65 5.61 0.95 15.26
N GLY A 66 6.28 -0.11 14.83
CA GLY A 66 5.81 -1.48 15.01
C GLY A 66 4.69 -1.89 14.06
N CYS A 67 4.16 -3.09 14.25
CA CYS A 67 3.13 -3.67 13.39
C CYS A 67 1.72 -3.32 13.88
N PRO A 68 0.91 -2.55 13.12
CA PRO A 68 -0.46 -2.17 13.52
C PRO A 68 -1.43 -3.33 13.73
N ILE A 69 -1.19 -4.49 13.11
CA ILE A 69 -1.99 -5.70 13.33
C ILE A 69 -1.44 -6.58 14.45
N ASN A 70 -0.47 -6.07 15.21
CA ASN A 70 0.13 -6.73 16.37
C ASN A 70 0.65 -8.13 16.08
N ASN A 71 1.32 -8.30 14.92
CA ASN A 71 1.90 -9.58 14.51
C ASN A 71 2.82 -10.16 15.58
N LEU A 72 2.67 -11.46 15.87
CA LEU A 72 3.43 -12.19 16.88
C LEU A 72 4.85 -12.55 16.37
N ILE A 73 5.60 -11.51 16.03
CA ILE A 73 6.85 -11.59 15.28
C ILE A 73 7.94 -12.44 15.95
N PRO A 74 8.26 -12.28 17.24
CA PRO A 74 9.26 -13.13 17.90
C PRO A 74 8.90 -14.61 17.88
N GLU A 75 7.62 -14.93 18.06
CA GLU A 75 7.15 -16.32 18.09
C GLU A 75 7.33 -17.01 16.74
N TRP A 76 6.90 -16.38 15.67
CA TRP A 76 7.07 -16.98 14.33
C TRP A 76 8.55 -17.04 13.90
N ASN A 77 9.39 -16.04 14.29
CA ASN A 77 10.83 -16.08 14.03
C ASN A 77 11.49 -17.28 14.71
N ASP A 78 11.12 -17.59 15.96
CA ASP A 78 11.61 -18.79 16.66
C ASP A 78 11.17 -20.08 15.96
N LEU A 79 9.89 -20.12 15.52
CA LEU A 79 9.37 -21.29 14.82
C LEU A 79 10.08 -21.51 13.48
N VAL A 80 10.35 -20.45 12.71
CA VAL A 80 11.11 -20.53 11.47
C VAL A 80 12.56 -20.98 11.75
N TYR A 81 13.23 -20.39 12.73
CA TYR A 81 14.57 -20.82 13.15
C TYR A 81 14.65 -22.31 13.48
N ARG A 82 13.58 -22.89 14.02
CA ARG A 82 13.49 -24.30 14.40
C ARG A 82 12.97 -25.21 13.28
N GLY A 83 12.75 -24.69 12.07
CA GLY A 83 12.18 -25.42 10.95
C GLY A 83 10.69 -25.78 11.10
N LEU A 84 9.99 -25.17 12.06
CA LEU A 84 8.56 -25.43 12.37
C LEU A 84 7.65 -24.49 11.55
N TRP A 85 7.73 -24.64 10.24
CA TRP A 85 7.08 -23.73 9.28
C TRP A 85 5.55 -23.75 9.33
N ARG A 86 4.95 -24.92 9.58
CA ARG A 86 3.49 -25.04 9.70
C ARG A 86 2.98 -24.26 10.91
N GLU A 87 3.64 -24.42 12.04
CA GLU A 87 3.32 -23.71 13.28
C GLU A 87 3.57 -22.20 13.15
N ALA A 88 4.60 -21.81 12.39
CA ALA A 88 4.86 -20.41 12.07
C ALA A 88 3.71 -19.80 11.26
N LEU A 89 3.17 -20.52 10.26
CA LEU A 89 2.00 -20.11 9.50
C LEU A 89 0.77 -19.96 10.38
N ASP A 90 0.49 -20.95 11.23
CA ASP A 90 -0.65 -20.92 12.15
C ASP A 90 -0.55 -19.72 13.12
N ARG A 91 0.68 -19.38 13.54
CA ARG A 91 0.93 -18.23 14.40
C ARG A 91 0.73 -16.91 13.66
N LEU A 92 1.19 -16.81 12.41
CA LEU A 92 1.07 -15.64 11.58
C LEU A 92 -0.40 -15.33 11.23
N HIS A 93 -1.19 -16.34 10.89
CA HIS A 93 -2.60 -16.18 10.54
C HIS A 93 -3.50 -15.76 11.72
N LYS A 94 -3.03 -15.84 12.98
CA LYS A 94 -3.81 -15.33 14.14
C LYS A 94 -4.06 -13.82 14.05
N THR A 95 -3.09 -13.08 13.52
CA THR A 95 -3.12 -11.61 13.49
C THR A 95 -3.23 -11.04 12.09
N ASN A 96 -2.71 -11.73 11.07
CA ASN A 96 -2.68 -11.24 9.69
C ASN A 96 -3.48 -12.13 8.74
N ASN A 97 -4.49 -11.56 8.08
CA ASN A 97 -5.27 -12.27 7.07
C ASN A 97 -4.48 -12.48 5.75
N PHE A 98 -3.55 -11.58 5.42
CA PHE A 98 -2.93 -11.51 4.10
C PHE A 98 -1.41 -11.29 4.17
N PRO A 99 -0.65 -12.23 4.76
CA PRO A 99 0.80 -12.10 4.84
C PRO A 99 1.50 -12.00 3.48
N GLU A 100 0.91 -12.59 2.43
CA GLU A 100 1.43 -12.50 1.07
C GLU A 100 1.41 -11.07 0.51
N PHE A 101 0.48 -10.23 0.96
CA PHE A 101 0.43 -8.82 0.57
C PHE A 101 1.35 -7.98 1.45
N THR A 102 1.25 -8.11 2.78
CA THR A 102 2.09 -7.34 3.70
C THR A 102 3.56 -7.67 3.55
N GLY A 103 3.90 -8.94 3.38
CA GLY A 103 5.27 -9.40 3.15
C GLY A 103 5.91 -8.86 1.86
N ARG A 104 5.12 -8.42 0.87
CA ARG A 104 5.61 -7.82 -0.37
C ARG A 104 5.58 -6.29 -0.35
N VAL A 105 4.47 -5.69 0.07
CA VAL A 105 4.23 -4.26 -0.17
C VAL A 105 4.22 -3.38 1.09
N CYS A 106 4.25 -3.98 2.29
CA CYS A 106 4.38 -3.20 3.51
C CYS A 106 5.79 -2.60 3.62
N PRO A 107 5.93 -1.31 3.98
CA PRO A 107 7.25 -0.72 4.20
C PRO A 107 7.94 -1.23 5.48
N ALA A 108 7.30 -2.13 6.24
CA ALA A 108 7.81 -2.82 7.42
C ALA A 108 8.18 -1.89 8.61
N PRO A 109 7.22 -1.13 9.17
CA PRO A 109 7.50 -0.33 10.37
C PRO A 109 7.95 -1.18 11.56
N CYS A 110 7.66 -2.47 11.56
CA CYS A 110 8.17 -3.44 12.52
C CYS A 110 9.70 -3.58 12.50
N GLU A 111 10.33 -3.54 11.31
CA GLU A 111 11.80 -3.54 11.20
C GLU A 111 12.40 -2.23 11.70
N GLY A 112 11.77 -1.09 11.39
CA GLY A 112 12.18 0.22 11.85
C GLY A 112 12.16 0.39 13.38
N SER A 113 11.30 -0.36 14.07
CA SER A 113 11.13 -0.38 15.52
C SER A 113 11.66 -1.64 16.20
N CYS A 114 12.30 -2.55 15.46
CA CYS A 114 12.96 -3.70 16.05
C CYS A 114 14.00 -3.26 17.08
N VAL A 115 13.93 -3.81 18.31
CA VAL A 115 14.85 -3.44 19.41
C VAL A 115 16.31 -3.71 19.03
N LEU A 116 16.56 -4.79 18.27
CA LEU A 116 17.89 -5.08 17.74
C LEU A 116 18.44 -3.91 16.90
N GLY A 117 17.58 -3.16 16.23
CA GLY A 117 17.95 -1.99 15.42
C GLY A 117 18.55 -0.80 16.18
N ILE A 118 18.66 -0.88 17.52
CA ILE A 118 19.36 0.11 18.35
C ILE A 118 20.89 -0.05 18.20
N SER A 119 21.40 -1.27 18.17
CA SER A 119 22.83 -1.59 18.19
C SER A 119 23.30 -2.40 16.99
N GLU A 120 22.43 -3.14 16.34
CA GLU A 120 22.71 -4.05 15.24
C GLU A 120 21.67 -3.88 14.13
N PRO A 121 21.90 -4.36 12.91
CA PRO A 121 20.86 -4.37 11.87
C PRO A 121 19.64 -5.18 12.32
N ALA A 122 18.44 -4.61 12.14
CA ALA A 122 17.15 -5.23 12.49
C ALA A 122 16.97 -6.63 11.90
N VAL A 123 16.09 -7.43 12.47
CA VAL A 123 15.66 -8.72 11.89
C VAL A 123 14.96 -8.48 10.55
N THR A 124 15.13 -9.37 9.58
CA THR A 124 14.51 -9.34 8.25
C THR A 124 13.06 -9.84 8.33
N ILE A 125 12.23 -9.12 9.06
CA ILE A 125 10.88 -9.54 9.47
C ILE A 125 9.96 -9.73 8.26
N LYS A 126 9.93 -8.74 7.39
CA LYS A 126 9.04 -8.71 6.21
C LYS A 126 9.29 -9.89 5.27
N ASN A 127 10.56 -10.23 5.02
CA ASN A 127 10.91 -11.35 4.16
C ASN A 127 10.56 -12.71 4.79
N ILE A 128 10.76 -12.87 6.10
CA ILE A 128 10.36 -14.08 6.83
C ILE A 128 8.84 -14.24 6.74
N GLU A 129 8.07 -13.18 6.96
CA GLU A 129 6.61 -13.16 6.83
C GLU A 129 6.15 -13.63 5.44
N ALA A 130 6.71 -13.06 4.37
CA ALA A 130 6.42 -13.45 2.99
C ALA A 130 6.73 -14.93 2.72
N SER A 131 7.87 -15.40 3.21
CA SER A 131 8.33 -16.78 3.02
C SER A 131 7.47 -17.80 3.75
N ILE A 132 6.97 -17.48 4.96
CA ILE A 132 6.04 -18.35 5.71
C ILE A 132 4.77 -18.60 4.89
N ILE A 133 4.15 -17.57 4.37
CA ILE A 133 2.88 -17.71 3.64
C ILE A 133 3.08 -18.34 2.27
N ASP A 134 4.14 -18.01 1.55
CA ASP A 134 4.43 -18.61 0.25
C ASP A 134 4.67 -20.11 0.38
N LYS A 135 5.44 -20.53 1.38
CA LYS A 135 5.62 -21.94 1.73
C LYS A 135 4.29 -22.61 2.11
N GLY A 136 3.44 -21.90 2.85
CA GLY A 136 2.10 -22.38 3.21
C GLY A 136 1.24 -22.71 1.99
N PHE A 137 1.24 -21.87 0.98
CA PHE A 137 0.55 -22.15 -0.29
C PHE A 137 1.23 -23.24 -1.10
N GLU A 138 2.56 -23.21 -1.21
CA GLU A 138 3.33 -24.25 -1.93
C GLU A 138 3.08 -25.66 -1.40
N LYS A 139 3.04 -25.80 -0.06
CA LYS A 139 2.78 -27.07 0.63
C LYS A 139 1.30 -27.44 0.71
N GLY A 140 0.38 -26.61 0.20
CA GLY A 140 -1.06 -26.83 0.28
C GLY A 140 -1.63 -26.76 1.71
N TRP A 141 -0.96 -26.04 2.60
CA TRP A 141 -1.43 -25.86 3.98
C TRP A 141 -2.52 -24.78 4.09
N VAL A 142 -2.52 -23.84 3.14
CA VAL A 142 -3.54 -22.80 3.07
C VAL A 142 -4.69 -23.31 2.20
N THR A 143 -5.79 -23.67 2.84
CA THR A 143 -7.00 -24.21 2.21
C THR A 143 -8.22 -23.40 2.59
N ALA A 144 -9.30 -23.51 1.81
CA ALA A 144 -10.54 -22.82 2.12
C ALA A 144 -11.17 -23.38 3.41
N GLU A 145 -11.52 -22.50 4.33
CA GLU A 145 -12.15 -22.82 5.61
C GLU A 145 -13.54 -22.12 5.72
N PRO A 146 -14.57 -22.62 5.02
CA PRO A 146 -15.90 -22.02 5.12
C PRO A 146 -16.44 -22.14 6.55
N PRO A 147 -17.20 -21.15 7.03
CA PRO A 147 -17.74 -21.20 8.39
C PRO A 147 -18.67 -22.39 8.59
N ALA A 148 -18.51 -23.08 9.70
CA ALA A 148 -19.30 -24.27 10.04
C ALA A 148 -20.82 -23.97 10.18
N LYS A 149 -21.16 -22.73 10.56
CA LYS A 149 -22.54 -22.28 10.76
C LYS A 149 -22.73 -20.85 10.24
N ARG A 150 -23.83 -20.61 9.53
CA ARG A 150 -24.24 -19.27 9.09
C ARG A 150 -25.15 -18.61 10.11
N THR A 151 -24.94 -17.32 10.36
CA THR A 151 -25.75 -16.51 11.29
C THR A 151 -27.10 -16.09 10.71
N GLY A 152 -27.27 -16.18 9.38
CA GLY A 152 -28.41 -15.64 8.65
C GLY A 152 -28.31 -14.14 8.35
N LYS A 153 -27.35 -13.42 8.92
CA LYS A 153 -27.13 -12.00 8.70
C LYS A 153 -26.39 -11.74 7.39
N LYS A 154 -26.80 -10.68 6.68
CA LYS A 154 -26.23 -10.24 5.39
C LYS A 154 -25.44 -8.95 5.59
N VAL A 155 -24.19 -8.91 5.18
CA VAL A 155 -23.34 -7.72 5.27
C VAL A 155 -22.81 -7.33 3.90
N ALA A 156 -22.96 -6.06 3.54
CA ALA A 156 -22.31 -5.48 2.36
C ALA A 156 -20.96 -4.87 2.74
N VAL A 157 -19.95 -5.08 1.90
CA VAL A 157 -18.66 -4.39 1.97
C VAL A 157 -18.48 -3.61 0.67
N VAL A 158 -18.28 -2.31 0.75
CA VAL A 158 -18.11 -1.42 -0.41
C VAL A 158 -16.63 -1.12 -0.62
N GLY A 159 -16.06 -1.72 -1.64
CA GLY A 159 -14.63 -1.68 -1.97
C GLY A 159 -13.89 -2.96 -1.57
N SER A 160 -13.07 -3.46 -2.49
CA SER A 160 -12.31 -4.71 -2.35
C SER A 160 -10.81 -4.51 -2.10
N GLY A 161 -10.41 -3.31 -1.66
CA GLY A 161 -9.03 -3.07 -1.21
C GLY A 161 -8.70 -3.85 0.07
N PRO A 162 -7.46 -3.73 0.61
CA PRO A 162 -7.02 -4.49 1.78
C PRO A 162 -7.97 -4.42 2.98
N ALA A 163 -8.57 -3.25 3.25
CA ALA A 163 -9.53 -3.08 4.34
C ALA A 163 -10.81 -3.87 4.08
N GLY A 164 -11.37 -3.78 2.86
CA GLY A 164 -12.58 -4.51 2.48
C GLY A 164 -12.37 -6.02 2.48
N LEU A 165 -11.24 -6.49 1.96
CA LEU A 165 -10.89 -7.92 1.98
C LEU A 165 -10.74 -8.44 3.41
N ALA A 166 -10.04 -7.70 4.30
CA ALA A 166 -9.87 -8.10 5.70
C ALA A 166 -11.21 -8.12 6.46
N CYS A 167 -12.04 -7.11 6.20
CA CYS A 167 -13.39 -7.05 6.76
C CYS A 167 -14.23 -8.24 6.29
N ALA A 168 -14.25 -8.51 4.99
CA ALA A 168 -15.02 -9.62 4.41
C ALA A 168 -14.57 -11.00 4.94
N ALA A 169 -13.25 -11.22 5.04
CA ALA A 169 -12.69 -12.45 5.59
C ALA A 169 -13.15 -12.69 7.04
N GLN A 170 -13.05 -11.67 7.89
CA GLN A 170 -13.44 -11.77 9.30
C GLN A 170 -14.94 -11.96 9.46
N LEU A 171 -15.78 -11.22 8.76
CA LEU A 171 -17.23 -11.36 8.79
C LEU A 171 -17.68 -12.71 8.27
N ASN A 172 -17.07 -13.20 7.19
CA ASN A 172 -17.36 -14.54 6.68
C ASN A 172 -16.98 -15.62 7.70
N LYS A 173 -15.81 -15.51 8.36
CA LYS A 173 -15.37 -16.40 9.42
C LYS A 173 -16.32 -16.41 10.62
N ALA A 174 -16.93 -15.26 10.97
CA ALA A 174 -17.98 -15.16 11.98
C ALA A 174 -19.31 -15.80 11.55
N GLY A 175 -19.44 -16.20 10.27
CA GLY A 175 -20.63 -16.89 9.74
C GLY A 175 -21.64 -15.98 9.05
N HIS A 176 -21.35 -14.71 8.82
CA HIS A 176 -22.23 -13.83 8.07
C HIS A 176 -22.19 -14.14 6.56
N TRP A 177 -23.26 -13.81 5.84
CA TRP A 177 -23.29 -13.77 4.39
C TRP A 177 -22.69 -12.44 3.95
N VAL A 178 -21.56 -12.48 3.25
CA VAL A 178 -20.80 -11.28 2.87
C VAL A 178 -20.81 -11.08 1.37
N THR A 179 -21.23 -9.90 0.93
CA THR A 179 -21.14 -9.46 -0.46
C THR A 179 -20.21 -8.25 -0.55
N VAL A 180 -19.15 -8.35 -1.35
CA VAL A 180 -18.18 -7.27 -1.59
C VAL A 180 -18.48 -6.66 -2.97
N TYR A 181 -18.78 -5.37 -3.00
CA TYR A 181 -18.99 -4.60 -4.22
C TYR A 181 -17.70 -3.92 -4.65
N GLU A 182 -17.27 -4.15 -5.87
CA GLU A 182 -16.07 -3.57 -6.46
C GLU A 182 -16.41 -2.85 -7.79
N ARG A 183 -16.00 -1.59 -7.92
CA ARG A 183 -16.24 -0.80 -9.12
C ARG A 183 -15.41 -1.24 -10.33
N ALA A 184 -14.22 -1.77 -10.09
CA ALA A 184 -13.37 -2.30 -11.14
C ALA A 184 -13.82 -3.69 -11.60
N ASP A 185 -13.28 -4.14 -12.72
CA ASP A 185 -13.55 -5.47 -13.30
C ASP A 185 -12.85 -6.60 -12.54
N ARG A 186 -11.90 -6.27 -11.65
CA ARG A 186 -11.15 -7.22 -10.81
C ARG A 186 -11.07 -6.75 -9.36
N VAL A 187 -11.07 -7.71 -8.45
CA VAL A 187 -11.00 -7.52 -7.00
C VAL A 187 -9.57 -7.17 -6.57
N GLY A 188 -9.42 -6.32 -5.54
CA GLY A 188 -8.13 -6.04 -4.91
C GLY A 188 -7.82 -4.55 -4.69
N GLY A 189 -8.57 -3.63 -5.29
CA GLY A 189 -8.32 -2.20 -5.18
C GLY A 189 -6.90 -1.83 -5.61
N LEU A 190 -6.12 -1.16 -4.73
CA LEU A 190 -4.74 -0.80 -5.03
C LEU A 190 -3.79 -2.01 -5.17
N LEU A 191 -4.07 -3.14 -4.54
CA LEU A 191 -3.30 -4.38 -4.76
C LEU A 191 -3.39 -4.84 -6.22
N GLN A 192 -4.55 -4.62 -6.84
CA GLN A 192 -4.81 -5.03 -8.21
C GLN A 192 -4.29 -4.01 -9.22
N TYR A 193 -4.67 -2.73 -9.07
CA TYR A 193 -4.45 -1.72 -10.10
C TYR A 193 -3.55 -0.55 -9.69
N GLY A 194 -3.17 -0.45 -8.40
CA GLY A 194 -2.30 0.61 -7.92
C GLY A 194 -0.83 0.20 -7.85
N ILE A 195 -0.58 -1.00 -7.38
CA ILE A 195 0.77 -1.55 -7.22
C ILE A 195 1.16 -2.28 -8.49
N PRO A 196 2.34 -1.99 -9.10
CA PRO A 196 2.77 -2.66 -10.33
C PRO A 196 3.03 -4.17 -10.13
N ASN A 197 2.95 -4.95 -11.22
CA ASN A 197 3.11 -6.41 -11.17
C ASN A 197 4.49 -6.84 -10.66
N MET A 198 5.55 -6.11 -11.01
CA MET A 198 6.91 -6.40 -10.55
C MET A 198 7.11 -6.24 -9.03
N LYS A 199 6.20 -5.59 -8.32
CA LYS A 199 6.21 -5.45 -6.86
C LYS A 199 5.23 -6.41 -6.18
N LEU A 200 4.15 -6.79 -6.86
CA LEU A 200 3.14 -7.75 -6.41
C LEU A 200 2.50 -8.42 -7.62
N ASP A 201 2.84 -9.69 -7.86
CA ASP A 201 2.24 -10.48 -8.94
C ASP A 201 0.73 -10.63 -8.71
N LYS A 202 -0.07 -10.32 -9.73
CA LYS A 202 -1.53 -10.35 -9.64
C LYS A 202 -2.10 -11.76 -9.48
N LYS A 203 -1.33 -12.80 -9.81
CA LYS A 203 -1.66 -14.19 -9.49
C LYS A 203 -1.76 -14.43 -7.98
N ILE A 204 -0.95 -13.71 -7.17
CA ILE A 204 -1.00 -13.79 -5.71
C ILE A 204 -2.29 -13.15 -5.19
N VAL A 205 -2.71 -12.04 -5.77
CA VAL A 205 -4.00 -11.40 -5.43
C VAL A 205 -5.15 -12.32 -5.80
N GLN A 206 -5.15 -12.85 -7.04
CA GLN A 206 -6.20 -13.75 -7.51
C GLN A 206 -6.29 -15.03 -6.67
N ARG A 207 -5.15 -15.66 -6.34
CA ARG A 207 -5.09 -16.84 -5.46
C ARG A 207 -5.83 -16.63 -4.13
N ARG A 208 -5.67 -15.46 -3.51
CA ARG A 208 -6.37 -15.10 -2.26
C ARG A 208 -7.86 -14.86 -2.49
N VAL A 209 -8.23 -14.20 -3.56
CA VAL A 209 -9.63 -13.97 -3.93
C VAL A 209 -10.34 -15.30 -4.17
N ASP A 210 -9.74 -16.21 -4.90
CA ASP A 210 -10.29 -17.56 -5.17
C ASP A 210 -10.51 -18.33 -3.87
N LEU A 211 -9.57 -18.26 -2.92
CA LEU A 211 -9.71 -18.86 -1.60
C LEU A 211 -10.92 -18.29 -0.85
N MET A 212 -11.05 -16.96 -0.80
CA MET A 212 -12.18 -16.29 -0.13
C MET A 212 -13.52 -16.63 -0.79
N MET A 213 -13.55 -16.78 -2.13
CA MET A 213 -14.74 -17.23 -2.84
C MET A 213 -15.10 -18.68 -2.46
N ALA A 214 -14.11 -19.55 -2.37
CA ALA A 214 -14.32 -20.93 -1.92
C ALA A 214 -14.81 -21.02 -0.46
N GLU A 215 -14.49 -20.04 0.37
CA GLU A 215 -14.99 -19.88 1.74
C GLU A 215 -16.42 -19.31 1.79
N GLY A 216 -16.95 -18.81 0.67
CA GLY A 216 -18.32 -18.32 0.53
C GLY A 216 -18.49 -16.80 0.54
N VAL A 217 -17.41 -16.01 0.39
CA VAL A 217 -17.50 -14.57 0.14
C VAL A 217 -17.94 -14.34 -1.30
N GLN A 218 -18.95 -13.48 -1.49
CA GLN A 218 -19.41 -13.09 -2.82
C GLN A 218 -18.75 -11.78 -3.27
N PHE A 219 -18.19 -11.75 -4.48
CA PHE A 219 -17.64 -10.55 -5.09
C PHE A 219 -18.49 -10.13 -6.29
N VAL A 220 -18.89 -8.87 -6.33
CA VAL A 220 -19.68 -8.26 -7.42
C VAL A 220 -18.85 -7.13 -8.02
N THR A 221 -18.14 -7.45 -9.09
CA THR A 221 -17.28 -6.51 -9.83
C THR A 221 -18.10 -5.64 -10.80
N ASN A 222 -17.46 -4.63 -11.43
CA ASN A 222 -18.11 -3.65 -12.32
C ASN A 222 -19.32 -2.97 -11.66
N THR A 223 -19.29 -2.83 -10.33
CA THR A 223 -20.42 -2.32 -9.55
C THR A 223 -19.98 -1.18 -8.67
N GLU A 224 -20.22 0.05 -9.13
CA GLU A 224 -19.91 1.27 -8.40
C GLU A 224 -21.13 1.69 -7.58
N VAL A 225 -21.04 1.52 -6.27
CA VAL A 225 -22.09 1.95 -5.35
C VAL A 225 -22.22 3.47 -5.39
N GLY A 226 -23.44 3.94 -5.53
CA GLY A 226 -23.76 5.34 -5.72
C GLY A 226 -23.85 5.78 -7.20
N LYS A 227 -23.47 4.90 -8.16
CA LYS A 227 -23.63 5.14 -9.59
C LYS A 227 -24.37 4.01 -10.29
N THR A 228 -23.74 2.85 -10.46
CA THR A 228 -24.37 1.68 -11.11
C THR A 228 -25.23 0.86 -10.15
N PHE A 229 -25.00 0.99 -8.85
CA PHE A 229 -25.79 0.38 -7.77
C PHE A 229 -26.20 1.49 -6.79
N SER A 230 -27.53 1.64 -6.55
CA SER A 230 -28.02 2.68 -5.63
C SER A 230 -27.55 2.46 -4.21
N ALA A 231 -27.03 3.49 -3.55
CA ALA A 231 -26.61 3.42 -2.16
C ALA A 231 -27.77 3.07 -1.20
N ASP A 232 -29.02 3.47 -1.50
CA ASP A 232 -30.19 3.14 -0.69
C ASP A 232 -30.48 1.64 -0.61
N LYS A 233 -30.06 0.86 -1.61
CA LYS A 233 -30.21 -0.59 -1.60
C LYS A 233 -29.37 -1.22 -0.50
N LEU A 234 -28.23 -0.63 -0.12
CA LEU A 234 -27.42 -1.13 0.99
C LEU A 234 -28.22 -1.17 2.29
N LEU A 235 -29.02 -0.14 2.57
CA LEU A 235 -29.85 -0.04 3.77
C LEU A 235 -31.06 -0.98 3.76
N LYS A 236 -31.52 -1.40 2.58
CA LYS A 236 -32.74 -2.22 2.41
C LYS A 236 -32.45 -3.71 2.32
N GLU A 237 -31.33 -4.09 1.73
CA GLU A 237 -31.02 -5.47 1.36
C GLU A 237 -30.03 -6.13 2.34
N PHE A 238 -29.34 -5.34 3.19
CA PHE A 238 -28.34 -5.81 4.12
C PHE A 238 -28.62 -5.40 5.56
N ASP A 239 -28.24 -6.24 6.51
CA ASP A 239 -28.36 -5.96 7.94
C ASP A 239 -27.31 -4.95 8.42
N ALA A 240 -26.16 -4.88 7.76
CA ALA A 240 -25.11 -3.87 7.97
C ALA A 240 -24.29 -3.66 6.69
N THR A 241 -23.62 -2.52 6.61
CA THR A 241 -22.70 -2.16 5.51
C THR A 241 -21.40 -1.59 6.04
N VAL A 242 -20.27 -1.98 5.45
CA VAL A 242 -18.96 -1.41 5.74
C VAL A 242 -18.41 -0.69 4.52
N LEU A 243 -18.15 0.61 4.66
CA LEU A 243 -17.58 1.44 3.61
C LEU A 243 -16.04 1.34 3.65
N CYS A 244 -15.45 0.73 2.63
CA CYS A 244 -14.02 0.48 2.46
C CYS A 244 -13.50 1.00 1.12
N GLY A 245 -14.07 2.10 0.60
CA GLY A 245 -13.78 2.66 -0.74
C GLY A 245 -12.41 3.30 -0.90
N GLY A 246 -11.60 3.36 0.17
CA GLY A 246 -10.26 3.94 0.16
C GLY A 246 -10.26 5.48 0.12
N ALA A 247 -9.08 6.07 -0.03
CA ALA A 247 -8.85 7.50 -0.27
C ALA A 247 -8.37 7.67 -1.72
N THR A 248 -9.29 7.89 -2.65
CA THR A 248 -9.01 7.86 -4.09
C THR A 248 -9.14 9.21 -4.80
N LYS A 249 -9.54 10.27 -4.05
CA LYS A 249 -9.55 11.64 -4.58
C LYS A 249 -8.12 12.17 -4.64
N PRO A 250 -7.51 12.30 -5.84
CA PRO A 250 -6.11 12.65 -5.95
C PRO A 250 -5.87 14.12 -5.56
N ARG A 251 -4.67 14.40 -5.05
CA ARG A 251 -4.19 15.77 -4.92
C ARG A 251 -3.77 16.28 -6.28
N ASP A 252 -4.29 17.40 -6.71
CA ASP A 252 -3.97 18.03 -7.99
C ASP A 252 -2.93 19.15 -7.83
N LEU A 253 -2.36 19.57 -8.96
CA LEU A 253 -1.43 20.67 -9.10
C LEU A 253 -2.02 21.71 -10.05
N PRO A 254 -2.81 22.70 -9.56
CA PRO A 254 -3.54 23.63 -10.38
C PRO A 254 -2.63 24.77 -10.89
N ILE A 255 -1.73 24.44 -11.80
CA ILE A 255 -0.82 25.39 -12.46
C ILE A 255 -1.14 25.50 -13.95
N GLU A 256 -0.59 26.54 -14.62
CA GLU A 256 -0.74 26.73 -16.07
C GLU A 256 -0.30 25.47 -16.84
N GLY A 257 -1.15 25.02 -17.77
CA GLY A 257 -0.92 23.85 -18.59
C GLY A 257 -1.32 22.52 -17.96
N ARG A 258 -2.04 22.53 -16.79
CA ARG A 258 -2.48 21.30 -16.12
C ARG A 258 -3.32 20.37 -17.02
N ASP A 259 -4.11 20.95 -17.91
CA ASP A 259 -5.03 20.21 -18.77
C ASP A 259 -4.41 19.74 -20.09
N LEU A 260 -3.10 19.93 -20.29
CA LEU A 260 -2.40 19.48 -21.48
C LEU A 260 -2.40 17.95 -21.60
N LYS A 261 -2.53 17.45 -22.83
CA LYS A 261 -2.38 16.02 -23.12
C LYS A 261 -0.98 15.56 -22.71
N GLY A 262 -0.89 14.46 -21.98
CA GLY A 262 0.37 13.92 -21.44
C GLY A 262 0.62 14.30 -19.97
N VAL A 263 -0.28 15.05 -19.32
CA VAL A 263 -0.27 15.29 -17.88
C VAL A 263 -1.35 14.43 -17.23
N HIS A 264 -0.95 13.44 -16.44
CA HIS A 264 -1.84 12.43 -15.85
C HIS A 264 -1.63 12.31 -14.35
N PHE A 265 -2.66 11.87 -13.63
CA PHE A 265 -2.45 11.35 -12.29
C PHE A 265 -1.70 10.02 -12.33
N ALA A 266 -0.84 9.78 -11.35
CA ALA A 266 -0.07 8.55 -11.24
C ALA A 266 -0.94 7.29 -11.29
N MET A 267 -2.11 7.33 -10.62
CA MET A 267 -3.03 6.20 -10.58
C MET A 267 -3.67 5.87 -11.93
N GLU A 268 -3.89 6.87 -12.80
CA GLU A 268 -4.36 6.63 -14.17
C GLU A 268 -3.32 5.83 -14.97
N PHE A 269 -2.05 6.23 -14.84
CA PHE A 269 -0.94 5.56 -15.51
C PHE A 269 -0.74 4.11 -15.01
N LEU A 270 -0.68 3.92 -13.69
CA LEU A 270 -0.46 2.59 -13.09
C LEU A 270 -1.65 1.65 -13.34
N HIS A 271 -2.89 2.15 -13.25
CA HIS A 271 -4.10 1.38 -13.57
C HIS A 271 -4.10 0.95 -15.04
N ALA A 272 -3.90 1.89 -15.96
CA ALA A 272 -3.91 1.61 -17.40
C ALA A 272 -2.83 0.59 -17.78
N ASN A 273 -1.63 0.71 -17.19
CA ASN A 273 -0.56 -0.26 -17.37
C ASN A 273 -0.95 -1.66 -16.92
N THR A 274 -1.38 -1.80 -15.65
CA THR A 274 -1.70 -3.12 -15.10
C THR A 274 -2.90 -3.75 -15.81
N LYS A 275 -3.91 -2.94 -16.16
CA LYS A 275 -5.05 -3.41 -16.92
C LYS A 275 -4.64 -3.96 -18.29
N SER A 276 -3.79 -3.24 -19.01
CA SER A 276 -3.29 -3.68 -20.32
C SER A 276 -2.50 -4.99 -20.23
N LEU A 277 -1.64 -5.13 -19.21
CA LEU A 277 -0.90 -6.38 -18.97
C LEU A 277 -1.81 -7.59 -18.71
N LEU A 278 -2.92 -7.38 -17.98
CA LEU A 278 -3.83 -8.47 -17.61
C LEU A 278 -4.82 -8.83 -18.71
N ASP A 279 -5.21 -7.86 -19.55
CA ASP A 279 -6.19 -8.10 -20.61
C ASP A 279 -5.57 -8.75 -21.85
N ASP A 280 -4.40 -8.27 -22.28
CA ASP A 280 -3.85 -8.62 -23.59
C ASP A 280 -2.47 -9.31 -23.53
N GLN A 281 -1.86 -9.41 -22.34
CA GLN A 281 -0.44 -9.78 -22.12
C GLN A 281 0.57 -8.93 -22.95
N HIS A 282 0.09 -7.91 -23.62
CA HIS A 282 0.85 -6.97 -24.43
C HIS A 282 0.44 -5.55 -24.06
N LEU A 283 1.41 -4.65 -23.95
CA LEU A 283 1.17 -3.22 -23.76
C LEU A 283 0.69 -2.63 -25.10
N SER A 284 -0.59 -2.87 -25.42
CA SER A 284 -1.19 -2.32 -26.65
C SER A 284 -1.76 -0.93 -26.37
N HIS A 285 -1.73 -0.06 -27.38
CA HIS A 285 -2.34 1.28 -27.31
C HIS A 285 -3.88 1.28 -27.24
N ARG A 286 -4.49 0.11 -26.94
CA ARG A 286 -5.92 -0.07 -26.73
C ARG A 286 -6.31 0.25 -25.29
N ASN A 287 -7.57 0.52 -25.06
CA ASN A 287 -8.18 0.66 -23.74
C ASN A 287 -7.59 1.76 -22.82
N GLY A 288 -7.16 2.89 -23.37
CA GLY A 288 -6.67 4.02 -22.55
C GLY A 288 -5.25 3.85 -22.03
N PHE A 289 -4.47 2.90 -22.57
CA PHE A 289 -3.07 2.72 -22.23
C PHE A 289 -2.26 4.01 -22.40
N ILE A 290 -1.48 4.37 -21.36
CA ILE A 290 -0.61 5.54 -21.35
C ILE A 290 0.84 5.06 -21.50
N SER A 291 1.44 5.26 -22.67
CA SER A 291 2.82 4.84 -22.95
C SER A 291 3.82 5.89 -22.48
N ALA A 292 4.90 5.44 -21.82
CA ALA A 292 6.09 6.24 -21.57
C ALA A 292 7.22 5.99 -22.61
N GLU A 293 7.00 5.08 -23.56
CA GLU A 293 8.01 4.66 -24.54
C GLU A 293 8.57 5.85 -25.34
N GLY A 294 9.90 5.96 -25.35
CA GLY A 294 10.64 7.00 -26.08
C GLY A 294 10.41 8.42 -25.57
N LYS A 295 9.73 8.63 -24.44
CA LYS A 295 9.41 9.96 -23.91
C LYS A 295 10.39 10.40 -22.82
N ASP A 296 10.53 11.71 -22.71
CA ASP A 296 11.08 12.34 -21.52
C ASP A 296 9.98 12.40 -20.45
N VAL A 297 10.16 11.67 -19.35
CA VAL A 297 9.15 11.47 -18.30
C VAL A 297 9.51 12.27 -17.06
N ILE A 298 8.51 12.98 -16.50
CA ILE A 298 8.65 13.68 -15.22
C ILE A 298 7.62 13.05 -14.23
N VAL A 299 8.11 12.60 -13.09
CA VAL A 299 7.26 12.15 -11.96
C VAL A 299 7.30 13.21 -10.87
N ILE A 300 6.15 13.74 -10.45
CA ILE A 300 6.04 14.73 -9.38
C ILE A 300 5.56 14.05 -8.11
N GLY A 301 6.47 13.90 -7.15
CA GLY A 301 6.28 13.24 -5.86
C GLY A 301 7.28 12.13 -5.58
N GLY A 302 7.84 12.11 -4.36
CA GLY A 302 8.93 11.21 -3.94
C GLY A 302 8.50 9.97 -3.16
N GLY A 303 7.19 9.74 -2.96
CA GLY A 303 6.66 8.58 -2.22
C GLY A 303 6.62 7.29 -3.04
N ASP A 304 6.11 6.21 -2.43
CA ASP A 304 6.02 4.86 -3.03
C ASP A 304 5.30 4.86 -4.40
N THR A 305 4.21 5.63 -4.54
CA THR A 305 3.51 5.77 -5.83
C THR A 305 4.41 6.39 -6.91
N GLY A 306 5.25 7.36 -6.53
CA GLY A 306 6.25 7.96 -7.42
C GLY A 306 7.28 6.93 -7.87
N THR A 307 7.79 6.12 -6.94
CA THR A 307 8.70 5.00 -7.25
C THR A 307 8.07 3.99 -8.21
N ASP A 308 6.79 3.66 -7.99
CA ASP A 308 6.05 2.73 -8.85
C ASP A 308 5.87 3.31 -10.28
N CYS A 309 5.66 4.63 -10.41
CA CYS A 309 5.66 5.32 -11.70
C CYS A 309 7.03 5.30 -12.37
N VAL A 310 8.12 5.48 -11.60
CA VAL A 310 9.50 5.37 -12.11
C VAL A 310 9.73 3.98 -12.68
N GLY A 311 9.56 2.92 -11.87
CA GLY A 311 9.79 1.54 -12.30
C GLY A 311 8.92 1.10 -13.48
N THR A 312 7.67 1.58 -13.55
CA THR A 312 6.77 1.33 -14.69
C THR A 312 7.28 2.04 -15.95
N SER A 313 7.71 3.31 -15.84
CA SER A 313 8.24 4.07 -16.99
C SER A 313 9.54 3.46 -17.53
N MET A 314 10.39 2.91 -16.65
CA MET A 314 11.60 2.20 -17.07
C MET A 314 11.26 0.98 -17.93
N ARG A 315 10.23 0.20 -17.56
CA ARG A 315 9.76 -0.97 -18.34
C ARG A 315 9.06 -0.59 -19.64
N HIS A 316 8.57 0.65 -19.75
CA HIS A 316 8.12 1.21 -21.03
C HIS A 316 9.26 1.73 -21.89
N HIS A 317 10.53 1.60 -21.47
CA HIS A 317 11.70 2.10 -22.22
C HIS A 317 11.60 3.62 -22.48
N CYS A 318 11.32 4.41 -21.43
CA CYS A 318 11.32 5.86 -21.54
C CYS A 318 12.72 6.37 -21.94
N LYS A 319 12.75 7.50 -22.64
CA LYS A 319 14.00 8.11 -23.14
C LYS A 319 14.83 8.74 -22.02
N SER A 320 14.16 9.40 -21.08
CA SER A 320 14.75 9.95 -19.87
C SER A 320 13.72 10.00 -18.76
N LEU A 321 14.17 10.10 -17.51
CA LEU A 321 13.30 10.16 -16.35
C LEU A 321 13.87 11.07 -15.26
N ILE A 322 13.04 11.97 -14.75
CA ILE A 322 13.34 12.79 -13.57
C ILE A 322 12.17 12.70 -12.59
N GLN A 323 12.48 12.49 -11.32
CA GLN A 323 11.50 12.52 -10.23
C GLN A 323 11.71 13.78 -9.40
N LEU A 324 10.66 14.59 -9.24
CA LEU A 324 10.70 15.85 -8.49
C LEU A 324 10.17 15.62 -7.06
N GLU A 325 10.96 16.02 -6.07
CA GLU A 325 10.62 15.95 -4.68
C GLU A 325 10.69 17.34 -4.03
N ILE A 326 9.60 17.74 -3.40
CA ILE A 326 9.50 19.02 -2.73
C ILE A 326 10.26 19.04 -1.39
N LEU A 327 10.43 17.89 -0.77
CA LEU A 327 11.15 17.75 0.50
C LEU A 327 12.67 17.75 0.30
N PRO A 328 13.45 18.06 1.33
CA PRO A 328 14.90 17.92 1.27
C PRO A 328 15.33 16.45 1.16
N LYS A 329 16.51 16.22 0.59
CA LYS A 329 17.09 14.87 0.56
C LYS A 329 17.27 14.35 1.99
N PRO A 330 16.73 13.17 2.32
CA PRO A 330 16.89 12.60 3.65
C PRO A 330 18.37 12.33 3.98
N PRO A 331 18.76 12.37 5.26
CA PRO A 331 20.12 12.04 5.69
C PRO A 331 20.42 10.54 5.53
N LEU A 332 21.70 10.17 5.48
CA LEU A 332 22.12 8.77 5.35
C LEU A 332 21.89 7.95 6.65
N ALA A 333 21.82 8.61 7.80
CA ALA A 333 21.55 8.01 9.10
C ALA A 333 20.46 8.80 9.82
N ARG A 334 19.85 8.22 10.86
CA ARG A 334 18.85 8.90 11.68
C ARG A 334 19.39 10.21 12.24
N ALA A 335 18.66 11.29 12.05
CA ALA A 335 18.92 12.57 12.68
C ALA A 335 18.52 12.54 14.19
N SER A 336 19.03 13.46 14.98
CA SER A 336 18.74 13.55 16.42
C SER A 336 17.26 13.79 16.75
N ASP A 337 16.51 14.42 15.84
CA ASP A 337 15.07 14.64 15.93
C ASP A 337 14.22 13.46 15.41
N ASN A 338 14.89 12.38 14.95
CA ASN A 338 14.24 11.15 14.51
C ASN A 338 14.81 9.91 15.23
N PRO A 339 14.75 9.85 16.58
CA PRO A 339 15.28 8.75 17.35
C PRO A 339 14.49 7.45 17.14
N TRP A 340 15.15 6.30 17.40
CA TRP A 340 14.44 5.03 17.58
C TRP A 340 13.41 5.17 18.73
N PRO A 341 12.21 4.59 18.68
CA PRO A 341 11.70 3.64 17.68
C PRO A 341 10.84 4.30 16.58
N GLN A 342 10.98 5.59 16.33
CA GLN A 342 10.26 6.27 15.26
C GLN A 342 10.59 5.66 13.90
N TRP A 343 9.69 5.84 12.93
CA TRP A 343 9.97 5.51 11.54
C TRP A 343 11.27 6.18 11.05
N PRO A 344 12.23 5.42 10.46
CA PRO A 344 13.50 5.99 10.03
C PRO A 344 13.34 6.90 8.81
N LYS A 345 13.54 8.20 8.98
CA LYS A 345 13.58 9.20 7.92
C LYS A 345 15.00 9.27 7.32
N VAL A 346 15.40 8.20 6.68
CA VAL A 346 16.75 8.07 6.08
C VAL A 346 16.68 7.89 4.58
N TYR A 347 17.73 8.30 3.89
CA TYR A 347 17.86 8.12 2.46
C TYR A 347 17.87 6.63 2.10
N LYS A 348 17.04 6.28 1.12
CA LYS A 348 16.98 4.96 0.50
C LYS A 348 16.91 5.14 -1.01
N MET A 349 17.57 4.30 -1.76
CA MET A 349 17.20 4.02 -3.14
C MET A 349 16.22 2.84 -3.12
N ASP A 350 15.10 2.98 -3.77
CA ASP A 350 14.13 1.92 -3.96
C ASP A 350 14.30 1.36 -5.38
N TYR A 351 13.65 0.24 -5.69
CA TYR A 351 13.83 -0.52 -6.92
C TYR A 351 13.77 0.34 -8.20
N GLY A 352 12.79 1.28 -8.28
CA GLY A 352 12.63 2.12 -9.47
C GLY A 352 13.78 3.12 -9.65
N GLN A 353 14.25 3.74 -8.56
CA GLN A 353 15.40 4.66 -8.62
C GLN A 353 16.70 3.91 -8.95
N GLU A 354 16.87 2.68 -8.43
CA GLU A 354 18.01 1.83 -8.78
C GLU A 354 18.03 1.49 -10.28
N GLU A 355 16.86 1.15 -10.83
CA GLU A 355 16.66 0.87 -12.25
C GLU A 355 17.01 2.08 -13.12
N ALA A 356 16.50 3.26 -12.74
CA ALA A 356 16.79 4.50 -13.44
C ALA A 356 18.28 4.87 -13.35
N ALA A 357 18.88 4.75 -12.17
CA ALA A 357 20.31 5.01 -11.97
C ALA A 357 21.20 4.07 -12.80
N ALA A 358 20.84 2.78 -12.86
CA ALA A 358 21.59 1.78 -13.62
C ALA A 358 21.55 2.00 -15.15
N LEU A 359 20.47 2.61 -15.66
CA LEU A 359 20.28 2.86 -17.11
C LEU A 359 20.69 4.28 -17.52
N PHE A 360 20.46 5.28 -16.67
CA PHE A 360 20.72 6.69 -16.98
C PHE A 360 21.94 7.26 -16.25
N GLY A 361 22.56 6.51 -15.34
CA GLY A 361 23.85 6.82 -14.72
C GLY A 361 23.77 7.61 -13.40
N ASP A 362 22.57 8.07 -12.96
CA ASP A 362 22.40 8.84 -11.72
C ASP A 362 21.00 8.61 -11.10
N ASP A 363 20.86 8.92 -9.81
CA ASP A 363 19.58 8.97 -9.10
C ASP A 363 18.62 9.96 -9.80
N PRO A 364 17.45 9.53 -10.26
CA PRO A 364 16.53 10.40 -11.00
C PRO A 364 15.92 11.52 -10.15
N ARG A 365 16.05 11.49 -8.82
CA ARG A 365 15.38 12.42 -7.91
C ARG A 365 16.07 13.78 -7.85
N LYS A 366 15.28 14.83 -7.98
CA LYS A 366 15.66 16.23 -7.72
C LYS A 366 14.87 16.72 -6.52
N TYR A 367 15.60 17.11 -5.46
CA TYR A 367 15.03 17.53 -4.18
C TYR A 367 14.88 19.06 -4.09
N LEU A 368 13.99 19.53 -3.22
CA LEU A 368 13.71 20.96 -3.01
C LEU A 368 13.34 21.67 -4.31
N VAL A 369 12.46 21.05 -5.09
CA VAL A 369 12.01 21.55 -6.40
C VAL A 369 10.49 21.47 -6.49
N THR A 370 9.89 22.51 -7.10
CA THR A 370 8.47 22.52 -7.44
C THR A 370 8.26 22.94 -8.90
N ALA A 371 7.11 22.56 -9.47
CA ALA A 371 6.70 22.95 -10.83
C ALA A 371 5.96 24.29 -10.79
N LYS A 372 6.22 25.14 -11.80
CA LYS A 372 5.55 26.44 -12.01
C LYS A 372 4.50 26.37 -13.10
N LYS A 373 4.81 25.72 -14.22
CA LYS A 373 3.88 25.54 -15.35
C LYS A 373 4.29 24.38 -16.24
N PHE A 374 3.37 23.90 -17.01
CA PHE A 374 3.60 22.97 -18.10
C PHE A 374 3.48 23.71 -19.43
N GLU A 375 4.42 23.47 -20.34
CA GLU A 375 4.49 24.14 -21.63
C GLU A 375 3.95 23.25 -22.75
N SER A 376 3.08 23.83 -23.59
CA SER A 376 2.41 23.12 -24.70
C SER A 376 3.27 23.12 -25.97
N ASP A 377 3.14 22.06 -26.76
CA ASP A 377 3.45 22.09 -28.19
C ASP A 377 2.28 22.69 -28.98
N THR A 378 2.41 22.74 -30.31
CA THR A 378 1.38 23.26 -31.24
C THR A 378 0.11 22.40 -31.28
N ASN A 379 0.12 21.19 -30.74
CA ASN A 379 -0.98 20.23 -30.75
C ASN A 379 -1.68 20.08 -29.38
N GLY A 380 -1.37 20.96 -28.41
CA GLY A 380 -1.94 20.91 -27.07
C GLY A 380 -1.39 19.74 -26.21
N ARG A 381 -0.19 19.23 -26.53
CA ARG A 381 0.50 18.21 -25.76
C ARG A 381 1.61 18.87 -24.94
N VAL A 382 1.89 18.33 -23.74
CA VAL A 382 3.01 18.78 -22.94
C VAL A 382 4.33 18.47 -23.66
N LYS A 383 5.22 19.47 -23.74
CA LYS A 383 6.57 19.35 -24.31
C LYS A 383 7.68 19.68 -23.31
N ALA A 384 7.37 20.47 -22.28
CA ALA A 384 8.32 20.87 -21.26
C ALA A 384 7.62 21.22 -19.93
N ILE A 385 8.39 21.16 -18.85
CA ILE A 385 8.01 21.62 -17.51
C ILE A 385 8.96 22.73 -17.06
N HIS A 386 8.40 23.81 -16.51
CA HIS A 386 9.16 24.86 -15.84
C HIS A 386 9.19 24.55 -14.35
N ILE A 387 10.38 24.42 -13.79
CA ILE A 387 10.61 24.12 -12.36
C ILE A 387 11.39 25.25 -11.72
N VAL A 388 11.29 25.34 -10.38
CA VAL A 388 12.06 26.29 -9.57
C VAL A 388 12.54 25.59 -8.30
N GLN A 389 13.71 25.95 -7.81
CA GLN A 389 14.18 25.53 -6.50
C GLN A 389 13.40 26.24 -5.39
N ILE A 390 13.21 25.55 -4.28
CA ILE A 390 12.54 26.09 -3.10
C ILE A 390 13.41 25.94 -1.86
N GLU A 391 13.11 26.75 -0.87
CA GLU A 391 13.52 26.57 0.52
C GLU A 391 12.31 26.56 1.43
N TRP A 392 12.38 25.81 2.54
CA TRP A 392 11.32 25.76 3.51
C TRP A 392 11.51 26.84 4.57
N GLN A 393 10.60 27.80 4.60
CA GLN A 393 10.59 28.91 5.58
C GLN A 393 9.35 28.80 6.48
N LYS A 394 9.43 29.36 7.71
CA LYS A 394 8.24 29.49 8.57
C LYS A 394 7.45 30.74 8.17
N ASP A 395 6.14 30.58 7.98
CA ASP A 395 5.21 31.70 7.83
C ASP A 395 4.99 32.42 9.19
N ASP A 396 4.23 33.53 9.17
CA ASP A 396 3.90 34.31 10.36
C ASP A 396 3.12 33.52 11.43
N LYS A 397 2.56 32.37 11.07
CA LYS A 397 1.86 31.42 11.96
C LYS A 397 2.75 30.27 12.41
N GLY A 398 4.05 30.31 12.09
CA GLY A 398 5.03 29.29 12.45
C GLY A 398 4.95 27.99 11.63
N ARG A 399 4.17 27.93 10.54
CA ARG A 399 4.04 26.76 9.68
C ARG A 399 5.12 26.80 8.61
N PHE A 400 5.72 25.65 8.32
CA PHE A 400 6.65 25.53 7.20
C PHE A 400 5.92 25.64 5.85
N VAL A 401 6.34 26.57 5.02
CA VAL A 401 5.84 26.79 3.66
C VAL A 401 7.01 26.81 2.68
N PRO A 402 6.84 26.27 1.46
CA PRO A 402 7.89 26.36 0.44
C PRO A 402 7.93 27.77 -0.13
N LYS A 403 9.13 28.33 -0.22
CA LYS A 403 9.40 29.63 -0.86
C LYS A 403 10.33 29.44 -2.06
N GLU A 404 9.94 29.98 -3.20
CA GLU A 404 10.73 29.90 -4.42
C GLU A 404 12.03 30.71 -4.29
N ILE A 405 13.12 30.15 -4.86
CA ILE A 405 14.42 30.83 -4.94
C ILE A 405 14.50 31.53 -6.30
N PRO A 406 14.43 32.86 -6.37
CA PRO A 406 14.47 33.61 -7.63
C PRO A 406 15.76 33.34 -8.43
N GLY A 407 15.63 33.21 -9.74
CA GLY A 407 16.78 32.95 -10.63
C GLY A 407 17.24 31.50 -10.69
N SER A 408 16.50 30.58 -10.01
CA SER A 408 16.78 29.15 -10.06
C SER A 408 15.89 28.37 -11.03
N GLU A 409 15.10 29.10 -11.83
CA GLU A 409 14.17 28.52 -12.79
C GLU A 409 14.91 27.71 -13.85
N LYS A 410 14.34 26.54 -14.18
CA LYS A 410 14.84 25.66 -15.24
C LYS A 410 13.68 25.13 -16.07
N VAL A 411 13.96 24.92 -17.36
CA VAL A 411 13.03 24.26 -18.28
C VAL A 411 13.56 22.86 -18.58
N LEU A 412 12.75 21.84 -18.37
CA LEU A 412 13.10 20.45 -18.65
C LEU A 412 12.17 19.91 -19.75
N PRO A 413 12.67 19.10 -20.70
CA PRO A 413 11.82 18.43 -21.66
C PRO A 413 10.90 17.44 -20.94
N ALA A 414 9.63 17.37 -21.36
CA ALA A 414 8.65 16.47 -20.78
C ALA A 414 7.52 16.17 -21.78
N GLN A 415 7.38 14.94 -22.22
CA GLN A 415 6.25 14.47 -23.03
C GLN A 415 5.25 13.64 -22.23
N LEU A 416 5.62 13.28 -20.99
CA LEU A 416 4.72 12.62 -20.04
C LEU A 416 5.02 13.17 -18.64
N ILE A 417 3.98 13.65 -17.95
CA ILE A 417 4.08 14.13 -16.57
C ILE A 417 3.09 13.32 -15.72
N LEU A 418 3.60 12.73 -14.62
CA LEU A 418 2.84 11.89 -13.72
C LEU A 418 2.76 12.54 -12.34
N LEU A 419 1.54 12.87 -11.90
CA LEU A 419 1.29 13.51 -10.61
C LEU A 419 1.11 12.44 -9.53
N ALA A 420 2.14 12.22 -8.71
CA ALA A 420 2.19 11.24 -7.61
C ALA A 420 2.20 11.93 -6.24
N MET A 421 1.30 12.90 -6.03
CA MET A 421 1.31 13.80 -4.87
C MET A 421 0.40 13.35 -3.72
N GLY A 422 -0.08 12.09 -3.74
CA GLY A 422 -0.98 11.53 -2.73
C GLY A 422 -2.44 11.93 -2.93
N PHE A 423 -3.26 11.70 -1.90
CA PHE A 423 -4.72 11.83 -1.96
C PHE A 423 -5.26 12.80 -0.91
N LEU A 424 -6.46 13.31 -1.17
CA LEU A 424 -7.17 14.23 -0.27
C LEU A 424 -8.16 13.50 0.66
N GLY A 425 -8.61 12.30 0.26
CA GLY A 425 -9.60 11.52 1.00
C GLY A 425 -10.48 10.68 0.09
N PRO A 426 -11.61 10.15 0.60
CA PRO A 426 -12.57 9.39 -0.19
C PRO A 426 -13.34 10.28 -1.18
N GLU A 427 -13.87 9.66 -2.22
CA GLU A 427 -14.79 10.28 -3.16
C GLU A 427 -16.14 10.62 -2.48
N ASP A 428 -16.87 11.56 -3.10
CA ASP A 428 -18.05 12.15 -2.48
C ASP A 428 -19.34 11.33 -2.67
N THR A 429 -19.46 10.57 -3.76
CA THR A 429 -20.71 10.02 -4.28
C THR A 429 -21.51 9.20 -3.26
N VAL A 430 -20.92 8.09 -2.75
CA VAL A 430 -21.61 7.21 -1.79
C VAL A 430 -21.88 7.91 -0.46
N LEU A 431 -20.93 8.72 0.01
CA LEU A 431 -21.05 9.43 1.28
C LEU A 431 -22.16 10.47 1.27
N SER A 432 -22.28 11.23 0.17
CA SER A 432 -23.34 12.22 0.00
C SER A 432 -24.73 11.57 -0.11
N GLN A 433 -24.85 10.47 -0.85
CA GLN A 433 -26.13 9.77 -1.00
C GLN A 433 -26.62 9.15 0.32
N LEU A 434 -25.71 8.64 1.13
CA LEU A 434 -26.03 8.09 2.45
C LEU A 434 -26.04 9.15 3.57
N SER A 435 -25.71 10.41 3.29
CA SER A 435 -25.59 11.47 4.29
C SER A 435 -24.60 11.14 5.42
N VAL A 436 -23.50 10.49 5.08
CA VAL A 436 -22.43 10.11 6.02
C VAL A 436 -21.60 11.35 6.37
N GLU A 437 -21.42 11.62 7.68
CA GLU A 437 -20.61 12.72 8.18
C GLU A 437 -19.13 12.51 7.88
N ARG A 438 -18.41 13.64 7.69
CA ARG A 438 -16.96 13.68 7.48
C ARG A 438 -16.26 14.40 8.60
N ASP A 439 -14.99 14.04 8.81
CA ASP A 439 -14.08 14.77 9.68
C ASP A 439 -13.50 16.02 8.98
N GLU A 440 -12.70 16.80 9.71
CA GLU A 440 -12.04 18.02 9.19
C GLU A 440 -11.06 17.76 8.04
N ARG A 441 -10.64 16.51 7.86
CA ARG A 441 -9.76 16.05 6.77
C ARG A 441 -10.54 15.44 5.60
N SER A 442 -11.87 15.57 5.61
CA SER A 442 -12.78 15.01 4.61
C SER A 442 -12.86 13.47 4.58
N ASN A 443 -12.32 12.77 5.57
CA ASN A 443 -12.52 11.34 5.73
C ASN A 443 -13.88 11.05 6.37
N VAL A 444 -14.33 9.80 6.31
CA VAL A 444 -15.54 9.39 7.03
C VAL A 444 -15.32 9.52 8.54
N LYS A 445 -16.21 10.26 9.19
CA LYS A 445 -16.19 10.45 10.64
C LYS A 445 -16.72 9.19 11.34
N ALA A 446 -15.79 8.40 11.85
CA ALA A 446 -16.05 7.21 12.65
C ALA A 446 -14.92 7.03 13.66
N GLU A 447 -15.24 6.74 14.91
CA GLU A 447 -14.25 6.55 15.98
C GLU A 447 -13.49 5.24 15.77
N HIS A 448 -12.16 5.28 15.93
CA HIS A 448 -11.33 4.06 15.90
C HIS A 448 -11.76 3.10 17.02
N GLY A 449 -11.89 1.83 16.70
CA GLY A 449 -12.41 0.80 17.61
C GLY A 449 -13.92 0.61 17.54
N LYS A 450 -14.71 1.63 17.23
CA LYS A 450 -16.17 1.54 17.02
C LYS A 450 -16.54 1.41 15.55
N PHE A 451 -15.84 2.13 14.67
CA PHE A 451 -16.03 2.17 13.21
C PHE A 451 -17.43 2.56 12.72
N ALA A 452 -18.39 2.78 13.63
CA ALA A 452 -19.75 3.20 13.29
C ALA A 452 -19.77 4.66 12.82
N THR A 453 -20.55 4.92 11.77
CA THR A 453 -20.82 6.27 11.27
C THR A 453 -22.02 6.88 12.01
N ASN A 454 -22.44 8.09 11.61
CA ASN A 454 -23.69 8.70 12.08
C ASN A 454 -24.96 7.97 11.59
N ILE A 455 -24.85 7.04 10.64
CA ILE A 455 -25.98 6.29 10.08
C ILE A 455 -26.00 4.89 10.72
N PRO A 456 -27.09 4.50 11.39
CA PRO A 456 -27.22 3.17 11.99
C PRO A 456 -27.01 2.04 10.96
N GLY A 457 -26.21 1.03 11.31
CA GLY A 457 -25.87 -0.08 10.43
C GLY A 457 -24.81 0.23 9.37
N ILE A 458 -24.33 1.47 9.27
CA ILE A 458 -23.23 1.88 8.35
C ILE A 458 -21.94 2.08 9.16
N PHE A 459 -20.90 1.37 8.75
CA PHE A 459 -19.55 1.41 9.30
C PHE A 459 -18.55 1.87 8.24
N ALA A 460 -17.36 2.27 8.64
CA ALA A 460 -16.29 2.65 7.71
C ALA A 460 -14.92 2.21 8.20
N ALA A 461 -14.05 1.79 7.28
CA ALA A 461 -12.71 1.30 7.59
C ALA A 461 -11.69 1.64 6.52
N GLY A 462 -10.42 1.53 6.88
CA GLY A 462 -9.28 1.77 6.02
C GLY A 462 -9.08 3.25 5.70
N ASP A 463 -8.47 3.51 4.54
CA ASP A 463 -8.12 4.88 4.14
C ASP A 463 -9.34 5.79 4.00
N MET A 464 -10.52 5.24 3.77
CA MET A 464 -11.77 6.00 3.72
C MET A 464 -12.11 6.68 5.04
N ARG A 465 -11.78 6.03 6.16
CA ARG A 465 -11.97 6.55 7.52
C ARG A 465 -10.74 7.26 8.07
N ARG A 466 -9.55 6.68 7.80
CA ARG A 466 -8.28 7.09 8.40
C ARG A 466 -7.55 8.15 7.58
N GLY A 467 -7.81 8.25 6.28
CA GLY A 467 -6.95 8.85 5.28
C GLY A 467 -5.90 7.86 4.78
N GLN A 468 -5.19 8.23 3.72
CA GLN A 468 -4.18 7.35 3.12
C GLN A 468 -3.16 6.88 4.16
N SER A 469 -2.91 5.57 4.21
CA SER A 469 -2.05 4.95 5.22
C SER A 469 -1.41 3.65 4.71
N LEU A 470 -0.74 2.92 5.60
CA LEU A 470 -0.10 1.66 5.26
C LEU A 470 -1.13 0.53 5.08
N ILE A 471 -0.79 -0.45 4.24
CA ILE A 471 -1.61 -1.66 4.04
C ILE A 471 -1.95 -2.37 5.36
N VAL A 472 -1.01 -2.45 6.29
CA VAL A 472 -1.23 -3.05 7.61
C VAL A 472 -2.27 -2.29 8.43
N TRP A 473 -2.37 -0.95 8.29
CA TRP A 473 -3.44 -0.17 8.89
C TRP A 473 -4.80 -0.45 8.24
N ALA A 474 -4.84 -0.58 6.92
CA ALA A 474 -6.07 -0.93 6.22
C ALA A 474 -6.60 -2.30 6.66
N ILE A 475 -5.71 -3.30 6.81
CA ILE A 475 -6.07 -4.63 7.33
C ILE A 475 -6.55 -4.54 8.78
N ASN A 476 -5.83 -3.82 9.66
CA ASN A 476 -6.23 -3.60 11.06
C ASN A 476 -7.65 -3.05 11.14
N GLU A 477 -7.93 -1.97 10.39
CA GLU A 477 -9.24 -1.33 10.41
C GLU A 477 -10.35 -2.21 9.81
N GLY A 478 -10.04 -2.97 8.75
CA GLY A 478 -10.99 -3.94 8.22
C GLY A 478 -11.37 -5.02 9.23
N ARG A 479 -10.39 -5.55 9.95
CA ARG A 479 -10.61 -6.49 11.06
C ARG A 479 -11.43 -5.88 12.19
N GLY A 480 -11.05 -4.67 12.62
CA GLY A 480 -11.76 -3.95 13.69
C GLY A 480 -13.20 -3.60 13.32
N ALA A 481 -13.45 -3.17 12.08
CA ALA A 481 -14.80 -2.92 11.59
C ALA A 481 -15.64 -4.19 11.52
N ALA A 482 -15.08 -5.32 11.10
CA ALA A 482 -15.76 -6.60 11.11
C ALA A 482 -16.19 -6.99 12.52
N ARG A 483 -15.30 -6.83 13.52
CA ARG A 483 -15.64 -7.06 14.92
C ARG A 483 -16.78 -6.15 15.41
N ALA A 484 -16.74 -4.86 15.06
CA ALA A 484 -17.79 -3.91 15.44
C ALA A 484 -19.14 -4.26 14.79
N VAL A 485 -19.14 -4.70 13.54
CA VAL A 485 -20.35 -5.16 12.83
C VAL A 485 -20.90 -6.43 13.45
N ASP A 486 -20.06 -7.43 13.73
CA ASP A 486 -20.50 -8.69 14.37
C ASP A 486 -21.10 -8.41 15.76
N GLN A 487 -20.45 -7.57 16.57
CA GLN A 487 -20.98 -7.10 17.85
C GLN A 487 -22.35 -6.39 17.70
N TYR A 488 -22.49 -5.56 16.67
CA TYR A 488 -23.76 -4.85 16.38
C TYR A 488 -24.89 -5.80 15.99
N LEU A 489 -24.59 -6.79 15.15
CA LEU A 489 -25.59 -7.74 14.61
C LEU A 489 -25.97 -8.85 15.59
N MET A 490 -25.02 -9.31 16.43
CA MET A 490 -25.17 -10.49 17.27
C MET A 490 -25.26 -10.16 18.78
N GLY A 491 -24.97 -8.92 19.19
CA GLY A 491 -24.92 -8.52 20.59
C GLY A 491 -23.62 -8.91 21.33
N SER A 492 -22.85 -9.86 20.76
CA SER A 492 -21.53 -10.30 21.22
C SER A 492 -20.65 -10.67 20.04
N THR A 493 -19.34 -10.81 20.25
CA THR A 493 -18.41 -11.18 19.17
C THR A 493 -17.22 -11.96 19.71
N ASP A 494 -16.83 -13.00 18.99
CA ASP A 494 -15.61 -13.79 19.23
C ASP A 494 -14.47 -13.35 18.28
N LEU A 495 -14.70 -12.38 17.39
CA LEU A 495 -13.66 -11.86 16.53
C LEU A 495 -12.61 -11.11 17.36
N PRO A 496 -11.31 -11.24 17.02
CA PRO A 496 -10.23 -10.58 17.74
C PRO A 496 -10.31 -9.06 17.63
N SER A 497 -9.84 -8.39 18.66
CA SER A 497 -9.74 -6.91 18.72
C SER A 497 -8.53 -6.39 17.95
#